data_dbbcc2aa41aa147d4cf01de904714871
#
_entry.id   dbbcc2aa41aa147d4cf01de904714871
#
_cell.length_a   1.000
_cell.length_b   1.000
_cell.length_c   1.000
_cell.angle_alpha   90.00
_cell.angle_beta   90.00
_cell.angle_gamma   90.00
#
_symmetry.space_group_name_H-M   'P 1'
#
loop_
_entity.id
_entity.type
_entity.pdbx_description
1 polymer ?
#
loop_
_entity_poly.entity_id
_entity_poly.type
_entity_poly.pdbx_seq_one_letter_code
_entity_poly.pdbx_strand_id
1 'polypeptide(L)'
;APARALELYQQAAQAGHMGALRQVGRCYQKGKGCQKDEAKAFDCFRRSAEGGDGPAAVSLGYCYEKGSGCPADAAQAAHWYEEAARRGLPLGRYDLGCLYEAGQGVPRDRRKALELYRQAAQEVPEARQAVRRLEKAGRAKRIVGWLLVAYAMLMGAGLWEGSAGDRIIWLAAMVFPAVAGGCCLHYGRRLVPPLSRTGRIVLTVLGAVLAFFFVVGVVVL
;
A
#
# COMPACT_ATOMS: atom_id res chain seq x y z
N ALA A 1 -33.96 -23.81 1.97
CA ALA A 1 -33.82 -23.30 3.31
C ALA A 1 -32.31 -23.33 3.71
N PRO A 2 -31.74 -22.31 4.37
CA PRO A 2 -30.30 -22.24 4.66
C PRO A 2 -29.81 -23.34 5.60
N ALA A 3 -30.65 -23.84 6.52
CA ALA A 3 -30.30 -24.96 7.41
C ALA A 3 -30.03 -26.25 6.61
N ARG A 4 -30.87 -26.56 5.63
CA ARG A 4 -30.70 -27.75 4.78
C ARG A 4 -29.39 -27.68 3.96
N ALA A 5 -29.01 -26.50 3.49
CA ALA A 5 -27.75 -26.33 2.78
C ALA A 5 -26.55 -26.58 3.71
N LEU A 6 -26.61 -26.14 4.97
CA LEU A 6 -25.57 -26.41 5.97
C LEU A 6 -25.44 -27.90 6.23
N GLU A 7 -26.55 -28.63 6.40
CA GLU A 7 -26.53 -30.09 6.59
C GLU A 7 -25.83 -30.80 5.43
N LEU A 8 -26.16 -30.43 4.17
CA LEU A 8 -25.54 -31.02 3.00
C LEU A 8 -24.04 -30.71 2.91
N TYR A 9 -23.63 -29.48 3.25
CA TYR A 9 -22.21 -29.14 3.32
C TYR A 9 -21.49 -29.93 4.42
N GLN A 10 -22.12 -30.15 5.58
CA GLN A 10 -21.54 -30.94 6.66
C GLN A 10 -21.36 -32.40 6.25
N GLN A 11 -22.35 -33.00 5.57
CA GLN A 11 -22.25 -34.37 5.05
C GLN A 11 -21.10 -34.48 4.03
N ALA A 12 -21.01 -33.54 3.09
CA ALA A 12 -19.94 -33.53 2.12
C ALA A 12 -18.55 -33.31 2.77
N ALA A 13 -18.48 -32.46 3.80
CA ALA A 13 -17.24 -32.24 4.56
C ALA A 13 -16.80 -33.50 5.34
N GLN A 14 -17.73 -34.26 5.89
CA GLN A 14 -17.47 -35.57 6.52
C GLN A 14 -16.95 -36.59 5.51
N ALA A 15 -17.40 -36.51 4.26
CA ALA A 15 -16.89 -37.33 3.14
C ALA A 15 -15.52 -36.85 2.61
N GLY A 16 -14.88 -35.88 3.26
CA GLY A 16 -13.54 -35.38 2.91
C GLY A 16 -13.48 -34.26 1.90
N HIS A 17 -14.63 -33.67 1.50
CA HIS A 17 -14.64 -32.54 0.56
C HIS A 17 -14.23 -31.23 1.26
N MET A 18 -12.98 -30.79 1.09
CA MET A 18 -12.43 -29.59 1.75
C MET A 18 -13.16 -28.30 1.34
N GLY A 19 -13.59 -28.18 0.08
CA GLY A 19 -14.43 -27.07 -0.37
C GLY A 19 -15.78 -26.97 0.33
N ALA A 20 -16.37 -28.12 0.71
CA ALA A 20 -17.59 -28.16 1.50
C ALA A 20 -17.34 -27.71 2.94
N LEU A 21 -16.22 -28.14 3.54
CA LEU A 21 -15.80 -27.69 4.87
C LEU A 21 -15.61 -26.17 4.93
N ARG A 22 -15.04 -25.55 3.90
CA ARG A 22 -15.01 -24.08 3.75
C ARG A 22 -16.40 -23.47 3.70
N GLN A 23 -17.37 -24.07 3.00
CA GLN A 23 -18.75 -23.55 2.98
C GLN A 23 -19.40 -23.63 4.36
N VAL A 24 -19.13 -24.69 5.12
CA VAL A 24 -19.56 -24.81 6.54
C VAL A 24 -19.00 -23.64 7.35
N GLY A 25 -17.69 -23.33 7.20
CA GLY A 25 -17.05 -22.18 7.84
C GLY A 25 -17.75 -20.85 7.48
N ARG A 26 -18.08 -20.65 6.20
CA ARG A 26 -18.85 -19.45 5.76
C ARG A 26 -20.26 -19.39 6.35
N CYS A 27 -20.90 -20.52 6.57
CA CYS A 27 -22.20 -20.56 7.24
C CYS A 27 -22.07 -20.10 8.68
N TYR A 28 -21.10 -20.60 9.43
CA TYR A 28 -20.84 -20.14 10.80
C TYR A 28 -20.43 -18.66 10.86
N GLN A 29 -19.57 -18.18 9.95
CA GLN A 29 -19.17 -16.79 9.89
C GLN A 29 -20.35 -15.83 9.67
N LYS A 30 -21.32 -16.23 8.85
CA LYS A 30 -22.47 -15.38 8.46
C LYS A 30 -23.76 -15.69 9.24
N GLY A 31 -23.78 -16.73 10.07
CA GLY A 31 -24.98 -17.19 10.74
C GLY A 31 -26.04 -17.74 9.77
N LYS A 32 -25.62 -18.36 8.64
CA LYS A 32 -26.55 -18.89 7.63
C LYS A 32 -26.91 -20.33 7.94
N GLY A 33 -28.13 -20.53 8.42
CA GLY A 33 -28.65 -21.87 8.81
C GLY A 33 -28.17 -22.34 10.18
N CYS A 34 -27.41 -21.53 10.90
CA CYS A 34 -26.94 -21.76 12.26
C CYS A 34 -26.71 -20.42 12.97
N GLN A 35 -26.49 -20.46 14.29
CA GLN A 35 -26.01 -19.30 15.02
C GLN A 35 -24.59 -18.93 14.53
N LYS A 36 -24.31 -17.60 14.43
CA LYS A 36 -23.00 -17.08 14.06
C LYS A 36 -21.97 -17.52 15.12
N ASP A 37 -20.86 -18.11 14.66
CA ASP A 37 -19.77 -18.60 15.51
C ASP A 37 -18.43 -18.45 14.76
N GLU A 38 -17.69 -17.42 15.11
CA GLU A 38 -16.43 -17.09 14.42
C GLU A 38 -15.32 -18.09 14.74
N ALA A 39 -15.33 -18.69 15.95
CA ALA A 39 -14.32 -19.69 16.32
C ALA A 39 -14.52 -20.99 15.53
N LYS A 40 -15.76 -21.44 15.36
CA LYS A 40 -16.06 -22.59 14.51
C LYS A 40 -15.77 -22.31 13.04
N ALA A 41 -16.04 -21.08 12.57
CA ALA A 41 -15.70 -20.67 11.21
C ALA A 41 -14.20 -20.75 10.97
N PHE A 42 -13.40 -20.21 11.90
CA PHE A 42 -11.93 -20.26 11.84
C PHE A 42 -11.43 -21.72 11.78
N ASP A 43 -11.90 -22.62 12.68
CA ASP A 43 -11.47 -24.03 12.65
C ASP A 43 -11.82 -24.71 11.32
N CYS A 44 -13.00 -24.46 10.76
CA CYS A 44 -13.39 -24.98 9.47
C CYS A 44 -12.46 -24.46 8.35
N PHE A 45 -12.14 -23.16 8.33
CA PHE A 45 -11.23 -22.59 7.33
C PHE A 45 -9.82 -23.15 7.48
N ARG A 46 -9.30 -23.28 8.71
CA ARG A 46 -7.99 -23.86 8.99
C ARG A 46 -7.89 -25.28 8.45
N ARG A 47 -8.78 -26.17 8.85
CA ARG A 47 -8.81 -27.56 8.39
C ARG A 47 -8.97 -27.68 6.88
N SER A 48 -9.80 -26.82 6.28
CA SER A 48 -9.98 -26.78 4.83
C SER A 48 -8.73 -26.31 4.09
N ALA A 49 -8.04 -25.29 4.59
CA ALA A 49 -6.80 -24.76 4.02
C ALA A 49 -5.63 -25.77 4.14
N GLU A 50 -5.48 -26.40 5.31
CA GLU A 50 -4.53 -27.49 5.58
C GLU A 50 -4.79 -28.69 4.63
N GLY A 51 -6.07 -28.97 4.35
CA GLY A 51 -6.49 -30.00 3.40
C GLY A 51 -6.34 -29.61 1.93
N GLY A 52 -5.76 -28.46 1.60
CA GLY A 52 -5.40 -28.07 0.26
C GLY A 52 -6.41 -27.16 -0.45
N ASP A 53 -7.51 -26.74 0.17
CA ASP A 53 -8.45 -25.79 -0.45
C ASP A 53 -7.87 -24.36 -0.47
N GLY A 54 -7.41 -23.92 -1.64
CA GLY A 54 -6.82 -22.60 -1.81
C GLY A 54 -7.72 -21.44 -1.39
N PRO A 55 -9.01 -21.40 -1.79
CA PRO A 55 -9.95 -20.39 -1.31
C PRO A 55 -10.13 -20.37 0.21
N ALA A 56 -9.94 -21.49 0.91
CA ALA A 56 -9.94 -21.52 2.37
C ALA A 56 -8.70 -20.84 2.96
N ALA A 57 -7.55 -20.92 2.28
CA ALA A 57 -6.35 -20.22 2.71
C ALA A 57 -6.54 -18.70 2.68
N VAL A 58 -7.26 -18.15 1.68
CA VAL A 58 -7.65 -16.74 1.66
C VAL A 58 -8.57 -16.39 2.84
N SER A 59 -9.57 -17.25 3.12
CA SER A 59 -10.49 -17.02 4.23
C SER A 59 -9.77 -17.09 5.58
N LEU A 60 -8.81 -18.00 5.73
CA LEU A 60 -8.00 -18.15 6.94
C LEU A 60 -7.05 -16.98 7.13
N GLY A 61 -6.40 -16.50 6.06
CA GLY A 61 -5.59 -15.27 6.07
C GLY A 61 -6.41 -14.07 6.55
N TYR A 62 -7.64 -13.94 6.06
CA TYR A 62 -8.56 -12.89 6.52
C TYR A 62 -8.93 -13.04 8.01
N CYS A 63 -9.14 -14.26 8.51
CA CYS A 63 -9.39 -14.48 9.93
C CYS A 63 -8.23 -13.99 10.79
N TYR A 64 -7.00 -14.31 10.43
CA TYR A 64 -5.80 -13.82 11.12
C TYR A 64 -5.62 -12.32 11.00
N GLU A 65 -5.90 -11.72 9.83
CA GLU A 65 -5.80 -10.26 9.64
C GLU A 65 -6.77 -9.50 10.53
N LYS A 66 -8.01 -9.99 10.68
CA LYS A 66 -9.09 -9.31 11.42
C LYS A 66 -9.24 -9.80 12.87
N GLY A 67 -8.59 -10.88 13.24
CA GLY A 67 -8.81 -11.51 14.55
C GLY A 67 -10.18 -12.18 14.67
N SER A 68 -10.74 -12.68 13.55
CA SER A 68 -12.04 -13.34 13.54
C SER A 68 -11.95 -14.79 13.96
N GLY A 69 -12.38 -15.08 15.17
CA GLY A 69 -12.34 -16.44 15.76
C GLY A 69 -10.95 -16.87 16.26
N CYS A 70 -9.94 -16.02 16.12
CA CYS A 70 -8.59 -16.21 16.63
C CYS A 70 -7.98 -14.86 17.01
N PRO A 71 -6.88 -14.81 17.78
CA PRO A 71 -6.09 -13.59 17.93
C PRO A 71 -5.59 -13.09 16.57
N ALA A 72 -5.59 -11.76 16.37
CA ALA A 72 -5.07 -11.16 15.14
C ALA A 72 -3.55 -11.38 15.04
N ASP A 73 -3.11 -11.87 13.88
CA ASP A 73 -1.70 -12.11 13.58
C ASP A 73 -1.43 -11.82 12.09
N ALA A 74 -0.82 -10.67 11.82
CA ALA A 74 -0.55 -10.25 10.47
C ALA A 74 0.53 -11.11 9.77
N ALA A 75 1.44 -11.74 10.51
CA ALA A 75 2.44 -12.63 9.93
C ALA A 75 1.81 -13.95 9.48
N GLN A 76 0.89 -14.50 10.27
CA GLN A 76 0.09 -15.65 9.86
C GLN A 76 -0.83 -15.32 8.68
N ALA A 77 -1.43 -14.14 8.67
CA ALA A 77 -2.22 -13.68 7.51
C ALA A 77 -1.38 -13.65 6.24
N ALA A 78 -0.18 -13.08 6.30
CA ALA A 78 0.74 -13.03 5.16
C ALA A 78 1.13 -14.44 4.68
N HIS A 79 1.42 -15.35 5.60
CA HIS A 79 1.73 -16.75 5.27
C HIS A 79 0.59 -17.43 4.49
N TRP A 80 -0.65 -17.29 4.96
CA TRP A 80 -1.79 -17.93 4.31
C TRP A 80 -2.17 -17.27 2.99
N TYR A 81 -2.01 -15.95 2.85
CA TYR A 81 -2.18 -15.28 1.57
C TYR A 81 -1.08 -15.65 0.56
N GLU A 82 0.17 -15.87 1.02
CA GLU A 82 1.25 -16.37 0.18
C GLU A 82 0.97 -17.80 -0.30
N GLU A 83 0.45 -18.66 0.56
CA GLU A 83 0.02 -20.00 0.20
C GLU A 83 -1.09 -19.97 -0.86
N ALA A 84 -2.08 -19.09 -0.70
CA ALA A 84 -3.14 -18.89 -1.69
C ALA A 84 -2.57 -18.37 -3.02
N ALA A 85 -1.62 -17.42 -2.96
CA ALA A 85 -0.96 -16.87 -4.14
C ALA A 85 -0.14 -17.93 -4.90
N ARG A 86 0.57 -18.81 -4.20
CA ARG A 86 1.31 -19.96 -4.78
C ARG A 86 0.38 -20.94 -5.49
N ARG A 87 -0.83 -21.12 -4.97
CA ARG A 87 -1.88 -21.94 -5.61
C ARG A 87 -2.57 -21.22 -6.78
N GLY A 88 -2.09 -20.06 -7.17
CA GLY A 88 -2.58 -19.32 -8.33
C GLY A 88 -3.78 -18.43 -8.07
N LEU A 89 -4.24 -18.25 -6.81
CA LEU A 89 -5.44 -17.48 -6.51
C LEU A 89 -5.19 -15.97 -6.62
N PRO A 90 -5.89 -15.25 -7.51
CA PRO A 90 -5.69 -13.81 -7.71
C PRO A 90 -6.02 -12.99 -6.46
N LEU A 91 -7.04 -13.42 -5.68
CA LEU A 91 -7.42 -12.75 -4.45
C LEU A 91 -6.31 -12.85 -3.39
N GLY A 92 -5.66 -14.02 -3.25
CA GLY A 92 -4.52 -14.19 -2.35
C GLY A 92 -3.33 -13.30 -2.73
N ARG A 93 -3.06 -13.12 -4.03
CA ARG A 93 -2.05 -12.17 -4.51
C ARG A 93 -2.40 -10.73 -4.18
N TYR A 94 -3.67 -10.36 -4.36
CA TYR A 94 -4.14 -9.02 -4.03
C TYR A 94 -4.00 -8.72 -2.52
N ASP A 95 -4.49 -9.61 -1.66
CA ASP A 95 -4.45 -9.44 -0.21
C ASP A 95 -3.00 -9.42 0.31
N LEU A 96 -2.13 -10.29 -0.21
CA LEU A 96 -0.70 -10.27 0.09
C LEU A 96 -0.05 -8.94 -0.36
N GLY A 97 -0.45 -8.41 -1.52
CA GLY A 97 -0.02 -7.11 -2.01
C GLY A 97 -0.40 -5.98 -1.06
N CYS A 98 -1.61 -6.03 -0.46
CA CYS A 98 -2.05 -5.07 0.55
C CYS A 98 -1.15 -5.11 1.80
N LEU A 99 -0.78 -6.29 2.27
CA LEU A 99 0.13 -6.44 3.41
C LEU A 99 1.54 -5.89 3.11
N TYR A 100 2.11 -6.14 1.93
CA TYR A 100 3.39 -5.54 1.51
C TYR A 100 3.30 -4.01 1.34
N GLU A 101 2.19 -3.48 0.86
CA GLU A 101 2.01 -2.03 0.74
C GLU A 101 1.93 -1.36 2.12
N ALA A 102 1.23 -1.97 3.06
CA ALA A 102 1.06 -1.48 4.43
C ALA A 102 2.29 -1.74 5.32
N GLY A 103 3.04 -2.83 5.08
CA GLY A 103 4.09 -3.34 5.96
C GLY A 103 3.52 -4.05 7.19
N GLN A 104 2.41 -4.78 7.01
CA GLN A 104 1.74 -5.54 8.07
C GLN A 104 2.13 -7.02 8.01
N GLY A 105 2.75 -7.52 9.06
CA GLY A 105 3.24 -8.91 9.13
C GLY A 105 4.42 -9.22 8.21
N VAL A 106 4.73 -8.33 7.29
CA VAL A 106 5.85 -8.39 6.34
C VAL A 106 6.53 -7.03 6.21
N PRO A 107 7.83 -6.97 5.89
CA PRO A 107 8.50 -5.70 5.61
C PRO A 107 7.80 -4.96 4.46
N ARG A 108 7.62 -3.65 4.62
CA ARG A 108 6.97 -2.82 3.60
C ARG A 108 7.75 -2.82 2.30
N ASP A 109 7.15 -3.32 1.23
CA ASP A 109 7.73 -3.33 -0.11
C ASP A 109 6.68 -2.99 -1.18
N ARG A 110 6.69 -1.73 -1.62
CA ARG A 110 5.77 -1.24 -2.65
C ARG A 110 6.04 -1.83 -4.05
N ARG A 111 7.27 -2.27 -4.32
CA ARG A 111 7.59 -2.89 -5.62
C ARG A 111 6.97 -4.28 -5.69
N LYS A 112 7.15 -5.07 -4.64
CA LYS A 112 6.54 -6.39 -4.51
C LYS A 112 5.01 -6.31 -4.49
N ALA A 113 4.45 -5.32 -3.77
CA ALA A 113 3.01 -5.06 -3.79
C ALA A 113 2.49 -4.78 -5.21
N LEU A 114 3.17 -3.90 -5.98
CA LEU A 114 2.78 -3.57 -7.36
C LEU A 114 2.85 -4.78 -8.28
N GLU A 115 3.85 -5.63 -8.13
CA GLU A 115 3.99 -6.88 -8.90
C GLU A 115 2.83 -7.83 -8.62
N LEU A 116 2.51 -8.07 -7.34
CA LEU A 116 1.38 -8.90 -6.91
C LEU A 116 0.04 -8.35 -7.41
N TYR A 117 -0.17 -7.03 -7.32
CA TYR A 117 -1.37 -6.40 -7.87
C TYR A 117 -1.48 -6.57 -9.40
N ARG A 118 -0.37 -6.45 -10.15
CA ARG A 118 -0.39 -6.67 -11.60
C ARG A 118 -0.78 -8.10 -11.96
N GLN A 119 -0.27 -9.08 -11.21
CA GLN A 119 -0.63 -10.48 -11.41
C GLN A 119 -2.11 -10.74 -11.09
N ALA A 120 -2.68 -10.05 -10.11
CA ALA A 120 -4.09 -10.18 -9.74
C ALA A 120 -5.04 -9.34 -10.63
N ALA A 121 -4.52 -8.33 -11.35
CA ALA A 121 -5.33 -7.30 -12.01
C ALA A 121 -6.24 -7.81 -13.13
N GLN A 122 -5.99 -8.99 -13.68
CA GLN A 122 -6.87 -9.56 -14.72
C GLN A 122 -8.23 -9.97 -14.16
N GLU A 123 -8.23 -10.53 -12.95
CA GLU A 123 -9.42 -11.13 -12.33
C GLU A 123 -9.98 -10.30 -11.17
N VAL A 124 -9.12 -9.48 -10.49
CA VAL A 124 -9.50 -8.66 -9.33
C VAL A 124 -9.54 -7.18 -9.72
N PRO A 125 -10.75 -6.56 -9.78
CA PRO A 125 -10.88 -5.14 -10.16
C PRO A 125 -10.18 -4.18 -9.19
N GLU A 126 -10.15 -4.50 -7.90
CA GLU A 126 -9.49 -3.73 -6.85
C GLU A 126 -7.97 -3.69 -7.07
N ALA A 127 -7.38 -4.80 -7.51
CA ALA A 127 -5.96 -4.86 -7.87
C ALA A 127 -5.64 -3.93 -9.05
N ARG A 128 -6.52 -3.84 -10.05
CA ARG A 128 -6.41 -2.88 -11.17
C ARG A 128 -6.35 -1.44 -10.69
N GLN A 129 -7.19 -1.09 -9.72
CA GLN A 129 -7.22 0.25 -9.12
C GLN A 129 -5.94 0.52 -8.32
N ALA A 130 -5.48 -0.45 -7.53
CA ALA A 130 -4.24 -0.37 -6.77
C ALA A 130 -3.01 -0.15 -7.67
N VAL A 131 -2.92 -0.88 -8.80
CA VAL A 131 -1.87 -0.67 -9.82
C VAL A 131 -1.88 0.78 -10.33
N ARG A 132 -3.04 1.27 -10.78
CA ARG A 132 -3.17 2.64 -11.31
C ARG A 132 -2.78 3.69 -10.27
N ARG A 133 -3.17 3.50 -9.00
CA ARG A 133 -2.83 4.40 -7.88
C ARG A 133 -1.32 4.43 -7.65
N LEU A 134 -0.67 3.27 -7.54
CA LEU A 134 0.77 3.18 -7.28
C LEU A 134 1.61 3.69 -8.46
N GLU A 135 1.20 3.42 -9.70
CA GLU A 135 1.88 3.92 -10.90
C GLU A 135 1.75 5.44 -11.06
N LYS A 136 0.56 6.01 -10.76
CA LYS A 136 0.40 7.47 -10.73
C LYS A 136 1.31 8.12 -9.69
N ALA A 137 1.36 7.58 -8.47
CA ALA A 137 2.25 8.07 -7.41
C ALA A 137 3.73 7.96 -7.80
N GLY A 138 4.13 6.88 -8.47
CA GLY A 138 5.49 6.69 -8.96
C GLY A 138 5.85 7.66 -10.11
N ARG A 139 4.91 7.96 -11.00
CA ARG A 139 5.09 8.97 -12.07
C ARG A 139 5.26 10.37 -11.50
N ALA A 140 4.41 10.77 -10.57
CA ALA A 140 4.50 12.07 -9.93
C ALA A 140 5.87 12.29 -9.26
N LYS A 141 6.37 11.29 -8.50
CA LYS A 141 7.70 11.36 -7.89
C LYS A 141 8.83 11.51 -8.92
N ARG A 142 8.75 10.80 -10.05
CA ARG A 142 9.75 10.92 -11.14
C ARG A 142 9.72 12.30 -11.79
N ILE A 143 8.54 12.83 -12.08
CA ILE A 143 8.39 14.18 -12.67
C ILE A 143 8.99 15.22 -11.74
N VAL A 144 8.67 15.19 -10.45
CA VAL A 144 9.27 16.11 -9.46
C VAL A 144 10.78 15.95 -9.41
N GLY A 145 11.30 14.72 -9.42
CA GLY A 145 12.75 14.47 -9.48
C GLY A 145 13.40 15.07 -10.72
N TRP A 146 12.81 14.89 -11.90
CA TRP A 146 13.32 15.48 -13.15
C TRP A 146 13.25 17.01 -13.17
N LEU A 147 12.17 17.59 -12.62
CA LEU A 147 12.05 19.05 -12.49
C LEU A 147 13.12 19.62 -11.56
N LEU A 148 13.44 18.94 -10.46
CA LEU A 148 14.52 19.35 -9.56
C LEU A 148 15.90 19.26 -10.23
N VAL A 149 16.15 18.21 -11.02
CA VAL A 149 17.39 18.06 -11.79
C VAL A 149 17.48 19.13 -12.87
N ALA A 150 16.42 19.37 -13.63
CA ALA A 150 16.37 20.42 -14.67
C ALA A 150 16.61 21.81 -14.06
N TYR A 151 15.99 22.09 -12.92
CA TYR A 151 16.20 23.34 -12.19
C TYR A 151 17.65 23.49 -11.71
N ALA A 152 18.25 22.41 -11.16
CA ALA A 152 19.65 22.42 -10.76
C ALA A 152 20.60 22.65 -11.94
N MET A 153 20.31 22.07 -13.11
CA MET A 153 21.10 22.30 -14.33
C MET A 153 20.99 23.72 -14.84
N LEU A 154 19.78 24.32 -14.85
CA LEU A 154 19.57 25.70 -15.26
C LEU A 154 20.32 26.69 -14.35
N MET A 155 20.34 26.43 -13.06
CA MET A 155 21.10 27.23 -12.08
C MET A 155 22.62 27.03 -12.19
N GLY A 156 23.08 25.80 -12.50
CA GLY A 156 24.50 25.49 -12.73
C GLY A 156 25.06 26.03 -14.05
N ALA A 157 24.21 26.28 -15.05
CA ALA A 157 24.62 26.74 -16.39
C ALA A 157 24.98 28.24 -16.48
N GLY A 158 25.15 28.92 -15.33
CA GLY A 158 25.71 30.30 -15.34
C GLY A 158 24.72 31.41 -15.68
N LEU A 159 23.42 31.15 -15.74
CA LEU A 159 22.38 32.17 -15.90
C LEU A 159 22.15 33.00 -14.62
N TRP A 160 22.98 32.78 -13.60
CA TRP A 160 22.90 33.49 -12.34
C TRP A 160 24.00 34.56 -12.26
N GLU A 161 23.66 35.83 -12.37
CA GLU A 161 24.53 36.97 -12.12
C GLU A 161 24.55 37.38 -10.64
N GLY A 162 24.86 36.47 -9.74
CA GLY A 162 24.99 36.74 -8.29
C GLY A 162 26.42 36.69 -7.82
N SER A 163 26.72 37.29 -6.65
CA SER A 163 28.04 37.26 -6.02
C SER A 163 28.43 35.83 -5.63
N ALA A 164 29.74 35.54 -5.49
CA ALA A 164 30.23 34.21 -5.09
C ALA A 164 29.63 33.72 -3.74
N GLY A 165 29.34 34.66 -2.81
CA GLY A 165 28.70 34.35 -1.53
C GLY A 165 27.24 33.89 -1.70
N ASP A 166 26.49 34.50 -2.61
CA ASP A 166 25.11 34.12 -2.88
C ASP A 166 25.02 32.72 -3.51
N ARG A 167 26.03 32.33 -4.32
CA ARG A 167 26.11 30.98 -4.95
C ARG A 167 26.28 29.87 -3.92
N ILE A 168 27.09 30.09 -2.88
CA ILE A 168 27.33 29.11 -1.81
C ILE A 168 26.06 28.91 -0.96
N ILE A 169 25.38 30.00 -0.62
CA ILE A 169 24.13 29.94 0.17
C ILE A 169 23.03 29.20 -0.61
N TRP A 170 22.95 29.41 -1.94
CA TRP A 170 21.98 28.75 -2.79
C TRP A 170 22.28 27.28 -3.02
N LEU A 171 23.56 26.91 -3.22
CA LEU A 171 23.97 25.50 -3.27
C LEU A 171 23.66 24.76 -1.97
N ALA A 172 23.91 25.39 -0.82
CA ALA A 172 23.55 24.82 0.47
C ALA A 172 22.03 24.67 0.64
N ALA A 173 21.24 25.66 0.21
CA ALA A 173 19.77 25.62 0.26
C ALA A 173 19.15 24.57 -0.71
N MET A 174 19.86 24.19 -1.77
CA MET A 174 19.44 23.16 -2.70
C MET A 174 19.79 21.74 -2.29
N VAL A 175 20.99 21.55 -1.74
CA VAL A 175 21.46 20.22 -1.30
C VAL A 175 20.73 19.78 -0.04
N PHE A 176 20.37 20.70 0.85
CA PHE A 176 19.75 20.41 2.13
C PHE A 176 18.36 19.75 2.04
N PRO A 177 17.40 20.18 1.18
CA PRO A 177 16.13 19.50 1.04
C PRO A 177 16.20 18.16 0.32
N ALA A 178 17.20 17.99 -0.58
CA ALA A 178 17.40 16.74 -1.31
C ALA A 178 17.96 15.62 -0.41
N VAL A 179 18.76 16.00 0.60
CA VAL A 179 19.37 15.08 1.58
C VAL A 179 18.45 14.87 2.80
N ALA A 180 17.69 15.89 3.19
CA ALA A 180 16.86 15.89 4.40
C ALA A 180 15.38 15.64 4.13
N GLY A 181 15.03 14.77 3.21
CA GLY A 181 13.64 14.46 2.84
C GLY A 181 12.71 14.12 4.00
N GLY A 182 12.46 15.06 4.89
CA GLY A 182 11.50 14.91 5.98
C GLY A 182 11.62 15.84 7.18
N CYS A 183 12.70 16.62 7.36
CA CYS A 183 12.93 17.29 8.66
C CYS A 183 12.99 18.82 8.65
N CYS A 184 12.73 19.54 7.56
CA CYS A 184 13.06 20.96 7.44
C CYS A 184 11.93 21.98 7.66
N LEU A 185 10.77 21.64 8.22
CA LEU A 185 9.78 22.65 8.59
C LEU A 185 9.98 23.28 9.99
N HIS A 186 10.91 22.79 10.79
CA HIS A 186 11.04 23.27 12.18
C HIS A 186 12.30 24.10 12.49
N TYR A 187 13.34 24.11 11.65
CA TYR A 187 14.62 24.77 11.96
C TYR A 187 14.96 26.03 11.14
N GLY A 188 14.18 26.36 10.10
CA GLY A 188 14.50 27.43 9.13
C GLY A 188 14.41 28.89 9.62
N ARG A 189 13.93 29.16 10.83
CA ARG A 189 13.66 30.57 11.25
C ARG A 189 14.82 31.33 11.93
N ARG A 190 15.96 30.73 12.21
CA ARG A 190 16.99 31.39 13.04
C ARG A 190 18.38 31.57 12.40
N LEU A 191 18.63 31.13 11.16
CA LEU A 191 19.99 31.11 10.60
C LEU A 191 20.13 31.73 9.20
N VAL A 192 19.15 32.47 8.71
CA VAL A 192 19.26 33.11 7.39
C VAL A 192 19.49 34.61 7.58
N PRO A 193 20.65 35.17 7.13
CA PRO A 193 20.86 36.61 7.10
C PRO A 193 19.82 37.27 6.17
N PRO A 194 19.54 38.60 6.34
CA PRO A 194 18.54 39.29 5.52
C PRO A 194 18.90 39.21 4.03
N LEU A 195 18.07 38.51 3.28
CA LEU A 195 18.22 38.32 1.85
C LEU A 195 18.20 39.67 1.11
N SER A 196 19.03 39.79 0.07
CA SER A 196 19.00 40.91 -0.85
C SER A 196 17.59 41.08 -1.48
N ARG A 197 17.31 42.24 -2.06
CA ARG A 197 16.00 42.52 -2.69
C ARG A 197 15.63 41.50 -3.77
N THR A 198 16.61 41.08 -4.56
CA THR A 198 16.51 40.00 -5.56
C THR A 198 16.26 38.61 -4.93
N GLY A 199 16.97 38.28 -3.87
CA GLY A 199 16.76 36.99 -3.16
C GLY A 199 15.36 36.84 -2.57
N ARG A 200 14.76 37.94 -2.11
CA ARG A 200 13.36 37.96 -1.64
C ARG A 200 12.37 37.74 -2.77
N ILE A 201 12.57 38.37 -3.92
CA ILE A 201 11.70 38.19 -5.09
C ILE A 201 11.76 36.75 -5.58
N VAL A 202 12.95 36.15 -5.68
CA VAL A 202 13.12 34.76 -6.12
C VAL A 202 12.46 33.78 -5.13
N LEU A 203 12.61 34.02 -3.83
CA LEU A 203 11.98 33.16 -2.81
C LEU A 203 10.43 33.25 -2.88
N THR A 204 9.90 34.46 -3.16
CA THR A 204 8.45 34.66 -3.31
C THR A 204 7.93 33.97 -4.57
N VAL A 205 8.65 34.08 -5.68
CA VAL A 205 8.29 33.40 -6.95
C VAL A 205 8.39 31.89 -6.79
N LEU A 206 9.44 31.38 -6.12
CA LEU A 206 9.60 29.95 -5.85
C LEU A 206 8.50 29.43 -4.92
N GLY A 207 8.16 30.19 -3.88
CA GLY A 207 7.05 29.88 -2.99
C GLY A 207 5.71 29.84 -3.72
N ALA A 208 5.48 30.79 -4.65
CA ALA A 208 4.28 30.83 -5.47
C ALA A 208 4.21 29.66 -6.45
N VAL A 209 5.34 29.28 -7.08
CA VAL A 209 5.43 28.11 -7.96
C VAL A 209 5.22 26.82 -7.19
N LEU A 210 5.81 26.67 -6.02
CA LEU A 210 5.59 25.49 -5.15
C LEU A 210 4.15 25.43 -4.63
N ALA A 211 3.56 26.57 -4.26
CA ALA A 211 2.15 26.66 -3.86
C ALA A 211 1.22 26.28 -5.03
N PHE A 212 1.52 26.78 -6.25
CA PHE A 212 0.76 26.41 -7.45
C PHE A 212 0.83 24.93 -7.75
N PHE A 213 2.01 24.32 -7.67
CA PHE A 213 2.14 22.86 -7.85
C PHE A 213 1.52 22.05 -6.71
N PHE A 214 1.52 22.56 -5.49
CA PHE A 214 0.82 21.94 -4.36
C PHE A 214 -0.70 21.96 -4.57
N VAL A 215 -1.26 23.11 -5.00
CA VAL A 215 -2.68 23.25 -5.32
C VAL A 215 -3.08 22.38 -6.51
N VAL A 216 -2.28 22.37 -7.58
CA VAL A 216 -2.54 21.50 -8.74
C VAL A 216 -2.38 20.03 -8.39
N GLY A 217 -1.43 19.67 -7.54
CA GLY A 217 -1.25 18.30 -7.03
C GLY A 217 -2.40 17.83 -6.14
N VAL A 218 -3.04 18.73 -5.39
CA VAL A 218 -4.20 18.42 -4.54
C VAL A 218 -5.50 18.36 -5.36
N VAL A 219 -5.60 19.10 -6.46
CA VAL A 219 -6.80 19.11 -7.34
C VAL A 219 -6.79 17.93 -8.32
N VAL A 220 -5.65 17.30 -8.57
CA VAL A 220 -5.50 16.16 -9.49
C VAL A 220 -5.45 14.80 -8.75
N LEU A 221 -5.50 14.81 -7.43
CA LEU A 221 -5.71 13.63 -6.56
C LEU A 221 -7.18 13.50 -6.20
#